data_5afcbc0263854e2ad2b7881568d963d3
#
_entry.id   5afcbc0263854e2ad2b7881568d963d3
#
_cell.length_a   1.000
_cell.length_b   1.000
_cell.length_c   1.000
_cell.angle_alpha   90.00
_cell.angle_beta   90.00
_cell.angle_gamma   90.00
#
_symmetry.space_group_name_H-M   'P 1'
#
loop_
_entity.id
_entity.type
_entity.pdbx_description
1 polymer ?
#
loop_
_entity_poly.entity_id
_entity_poly.type
_entity_poly.pdbx_seq_one_letter_code
_entity_poly.pdbx_strand_id
1 'polypeptide(L)'
;MHQRELVSIGKLDGKIAIITGASKGIGAGIARVFTEEGACVVLAARGNDVLQFADELQAAGREAVGFRCNVSDAQSCKNLVDFTLKTYGTIDILDCNAGICTLSDFLTSDDAWRDAHIGINIKGVWNVCRAALPTMVRNNAGSVVIISSVTGDMVADPGEVAYATTKAALVGFTKALAREMAPHSIRVNCICPGDVQTPLVKAWQANRAPTTPHMPFRRLPMPCPWDA
;
A
#
# COMPACT_ATOMS: atom_id res chain seq x y z
N MET A 1 -17.33 -20.74 40.76
CA MET A 1 -17.21 -19.45 40.04
C MET A 1 -16.43 -19.69 38.76
N HIS A 2 -17.14 -19.78 37.62
CA HIS A 2 -16.48 -19.92 36.31
C HIS A 2 -15.97 -18.53 35.92
N GLN A 3 -14.66 -18.34 35.89
CA GLN A 3 -14.06 -17.21 35.20
C GLN A 3 -14.41 -17.38 33.70
N ARG A 4 -15.29 -16.54 33.18
CA ARG A 4 -15.41 -16.34 31.74
C ARG A 4 -14.08 -15.72 31.30
N GLU A 5 -13.25 -16.50 30.61
CA GLU A 5 -12.18 -15.95 29.81
C GLU A 5 -12.82 -14.96 28.85
N LEU A 6 -12.48 -13.69 29.04
CA LEU A 6 -12.80 -12.63 28.06
C LEU A 6 -11.98 -12.98 26.81
N VAL A 7 -12.61 -13.60 25.82
CA VAL A 7 -12.04 -13.75 24.50
C VAL A 7 -11.80 -12.33 24.00
N SER A 8 -10.53 -11.94 23.88
CA SER A 8 -10.14 -10.65 23.32
C SER A 8 -10.58 -10.65 21.85
N ILE A 9 -11.63 -9.94 21.53
CA ILE A 9 -12.07 -9.69 20.15
C ILE A 9 -11.02 -8.79 19.52
N GLY A 10 -10.41 -9.22 18.40
CA GLY A 10 -9.43 -8.42 17.66
C GLY A 10 -10.04 -7.12 17.14
N LYS A 11 -9.21 -6.10 16.93
CA LYS A 11 -9.66 -4.76 16.47
C LYS A 11 -10.30 -4.79 15.09
N LEU A 12 -10.03 -5.81 14.29
CA LEU A 12 -10.52 -5.99 12.93
C LEU A 12 -11.42 -7.21 12.79
N ASP A 13 -11.95 -7.71 13.90
CA ASP A 13 -12.78 -8.91 13.91
C ASP A 13 -13.94 -8.80 12.93
N GLY A 14 -14.07 -9.80 12.04
CA GLY A 14 -15.08 -9.85 10.99
C GLY A 14 -14.94 -8.82 9.87
N LYS A 15 -13.87 -8.02 9.80
CA LYS A 15 -13.60 -7.07 8.71
C LYS A 15 -13.00 -7.77 7.51
N ILE A 16 -13.45 -7.38 6.32
CA ILE A 16 -12.93 -7.87 5.04
C ILE A 16 -11.96 -6.85 4.47
N ALA A 17 -10.68 -7.24 4.33
CA ALA A 17 -9.62 -6.39 3.85
C ALA A 17 -8.99 -6.88 2.54
N ILE A 18 -8.77 -5.97 1.59
CA ILE A 18 -7.90 -6.19 0.43
C ILE A 18 -6.56 -5.51 0.69
N ILE A 19 -5.45 -6.23 0.52
CA ILE A 19 -4.10 -5.69 0.63
C ILE A 19 -3.36 -5.93 -0.68
N THR A 20 -2.97 -4.86 -1.38
CA THR A 20 -2.18 -4.97 -2.61
C THR A 20 -0.68 -4.96 -2.33
N GLY A 21 0.11 -5.67 -3.15
CA GLY A 21 1.54 -5.84 -2.88
C GLY A 21 1.83 -6.67 -1.64
N ALA A 22 0.93 -7.61 -1.31
CA ALA A 22 0.91 -8.31 -0.03
C ALA A 22 1.89 -9.48 0.10
N SER A 23 2.60 -9.87 -0.97
CA SER A 23 3.46 -11.06 -0.94
C SER A 23 4.74 -10.89 -0.13
N LYS A 24 5.17 -9.67 0.16
CA LYS A 24 6.41 -9.37 0.90
C LYS A 24 6.42 -7.96 1.49
N GLY A 25 7.45 -7.65 2.29
CA GLY A 25 7.71 -6.31 2.83
C GLY A 25 6.57 -5.80 3.70
N ILE A 26 6.23 -4.51 3.54
CA ILE A 26 5.20 -3.83 4.33
C ILE A 26 3.84 -4.53 4.19
N GLY A 27 3.42 -4.85 2.95
CA GLY A 27 2.12 -5.49 2.72
C GLY A 27 1.97 -6.85 3.39
N ALA A 28 3.03 -7.67 3.41
CA ALA A 28 3.02 -8.93 4.16
C ALA A 28 2.98 -8.72 5.68
N GLY A 29 3.66 -7.68 6.18
CA GLY A 29 3.57 -7.28 7.60
C GLY A 29 2.15 -6.85 7.99
N ILE A 30 1.52 -6.01 7.17
CA ILE A 30 0.12 -5.58 7.36
C ILE A 30 -0.82 -6.79 7.36
N ALA A 31 -0.66 -7.72 6.41
CA ALA A 31 -1.49 -8.91 6.32
C ALA A 31 -1.43 -9.79 7.57
N ARG A 32 -0.23 -10.00 8.13
CA ARG A 32 -0.06 -10.74 9.40
C ARG A 32 -0.82 -10.06 10.53
N VAL A 33 -0.60 -8.77 10.73
CA VAL A 33 -1.26 -8.02 11.81
C VAL A 33 -2.79 -7.99 11.61
N PHE A 34 -3.27 -7.79 10.38
CA PHE A 34 -4.72 -7.75 10.12
C PHE A 34 -5.38 -9.09 10.43
N THR A 35 -4.76 -10.19 10.01
CA THR A 35 -5.28 -11.53 10.32
C THR A 35 -5.15 -11.88 11.81
N GLU A 36 -4.14 -11.37 12.51
CA GLU A 36 -4.00 -11.48 13.96
C GLU A 36 -5.11 -10.73 14.71
N GLU A 37 -5.54 -9.61 14.17
CA GLU A 37 -6.62 -8.79 14.71
C GLU A 37 -8.03 -9.24 14.24
N GLY A 38 -8.14 -10.41 13.60
CA GLY A 38 -9.41 -11.05 13.25
C GLY A 38 -9.99 -10.68 11.89
N ALA A 39 -9.25 -9.98 11.00
CA ALA A 39 -9.72 -9.69 9.66
C ALA A 39 -9.62 -10.93 8.75
N CYS A 40 -10.58 -11.06 7.81
CA CYS A 40 -10.44 -11.90 6.63
C CYS A 40 -9.71 -11.09 5.54
N VAL A 41 -8.58 -11.59 5.04
CA VAL A 41 -7.70 -10.81 4.17
C VAL A 41 -7.58 -11.42 2.78
N VAL A 42 -7.83 -10.61 1.75
CA VAL A 42 -7.50 -10.94 0.35
C VAL A 42 -6.14 -10.33 0.02
N LEU A 43 -5.16 -11.18 -0.14
CA LEU A 43 -3.79 -10.82 -0.47
C LEU A 43 -3.64 -10.73 -1.98
N ALA A 44 -3.25 -9.56 -2.49
CA ALA A 44 -3.11 -9.35 -3.93
C ALA A 44 -1.67 -9.00 -4.31
N ALA A 45 -1.08 -9.73 -5.25
CA ALA A 45 0.21 -9.43 -5.87
C ALA A 45 0.32 -10.08 -7.26
N ARG A 46 1.36 -9.73 -8.02
CA ARG A 46 1.53 -10.24 -9.40
C ARG A 46 2.00 -11.69 -9.48
N GLY A 47 2.88 -12.10 -8.56
CA GLY A 47 3.53 -13.40 -8.55
C GLY A 47 2.72 -14.48 -7.86
N ASN A 48 3.16 -15.73 -7.98
CA ASN A 48 2.55 -16.86 -7.28
C ASN A 48 2.91 -16.88 -5.78
N ASP A 49 3.93 -16.14 -5.37
CA ASP A 49 4.35 -15.96 -3.97
C ASP A 49 3.23 -15.48 -3.06
N VAL A 50 2.25 -14.75 -3.59
CA VAL A 50 1.07 -14.33 -2.83
C VAL A 50 0.13 -15.48 -2.48
N LEU A 51 0.03 -16.50 -3.34
CA LEU A 51 -0.77 -17.70 -3.07
C LEU A 51 -0.13 -18.54 -1.95
N GLN A 52 1.19 -18.77 -2.06
CA GLN A 52 1.96 -19.48 -1.03
C GLN A 52 1.87 -18.78 0.33
N PHE A 53 1.96 -17.45 0.34
CA PHE A 53 1.83 -16.68 1.58
C PHE A 53 0.41 -16.77 2.18
N ALA A 54 -0.63 -16.84 1.35
CA ALA A 54 -1.99 -17.09 1.83
C ALA A 54 -2.09 -18.49 2.48
N ASP A 55 -1.52 -19.53 1.83
CA ASP A 55 -1.50 -20.88 2.36
C ASP A 55 -0.75 -20.94 3.72
N GLU A 56 0.36 -20.21 3.87
CA GLU A 56 1.09 -20.08 5.15
C GLU A 56 0.22 -19.49 6.25
N LEU A 57 -0.54 -18.44 5.96
CA LEU A 57 -1.44 -17.81 6.93
C LEU A 57 -2.61 -18.73 7.30
N GLN A 58 -3.18 -19.44 6.33
CA GLN A 58 -4.23 -20.44 6.57
C GLN A 58 -3.72 -21.59 7.44
N ALA A 59 -2.51 -22.09 7.18
CA ALA A 59 -1.88 -23.13 8.01
C ALA A 59 -1.64 -22.68 9.45
N ALA A 60 -1.50 -21.36 9.67
CA ALA A 60 -1.42 -20.75 10.99
C ALA A 60 -2.80 -20.44 11.62
N GLY A 61 -3.90 -20.92 11.02
CA GLY A 61 -5.26 -20.73 11.50
C GLY A 61 -5.82 -19.32 11.25
N ARG A 62 -5.30 -18.60 10.25
CA ARG A 62 -5.72 -17.23 9.87
C ARG A 62 -6.63 -17.25 8.64
N GLU A 63 -7.58 -16.32 8.58
CA GLU A 63 -8.47 -16.16 7.44
C GLU A 63 -7.80 -15.29 6.36
N ALA A 64 -7.20 -15.93 5.36
CA ALA A 64 -6.53 -15.27 4.25
C ALA A 64 -6.71 -16.03 2.95
N VAL A 65 -6.83 -15.33 1.83
CA VAL A 65 -6.83 -15.91 0.48
C VAL A 65 -5.92 -15.10 -0.43
N GLY A 66 -5.21 -15.79 -1.31
CA GLY A 66 -4.33 -15.18 -2.29
C GLY A 66 -5.02 -14.95 -3.63
N PHE A 67 -4.74 -13.81 -4.28
CA PHE A 67 -5.22 -13.50 -5.62
C PHE A 67 -4.12 -12.85 -6.47
N ARG A 68 -3.89 -13.37 -7.67
CA ARG A 68 -2.92 -12.75 -8.59
C ARG A 68 -3.53 -11.52 -9.24
N CYS A 69 -2.94 -10.36 -8.96
CA CYS A 69 -3.40 -9.07 -9.46
C CYS A 69 -2.24 -8.21 -9.97
N ASN A 70 -2.37 -7.69 -11.18
CA ASN A 70 -1.55 -6.59 -11.68
C ASN A 70 -2.32 -5.28 -11.50
N VAL A 71 -1.95 -4.45 -10.54
CA VAL A 71 -2.64 -3.19 -10.24
C VAL A 71 -2.58 -2.18 -11.39
N SER A 72 -1.57 -2.26 -12.29
CA SER A 72 -1.50 -1.39 -13.47
C SER A 72 -2.57 -1.70 -14.53
N ASP A 73 -3.24 -2.86 -14.42
CA ASP A 73 -4.35 -3.28 -15.28
C ASP A 73 -5.69 -3.12 -14.53
N ALA A 74 -6.53 -2.25 -15.06
CA ALA A 74 -7.84 -1.94 -14.47
C ALA A 74 -8.77 -3.18 -14.44
N GLN A 75 -8.70 -4.06 -15.46
CA GLN A 75 -9.52 -5.27 -15.49
C GLN A 75 -9.05 -6.26 -14.43
N SER A 76 -7.74 -6.38 -14.20
CA SER A 76 -7.18 -7.20 -13.12
C SER A 76 -7.64 -6.71 -11.73
N CYS A 77 -7.69 -5.39 -11.52
CA CYS A 77 -8.24 -4.82 -10.29
C CYS A 77 -9.74 -5.09 -10.12
N LYS A 78 -10.52 -5.02 -11.20
CA LYS A 78 -11.94 -5.37 -11.16
C LYS A 78 -12.13 -6.84 -10.80
N ASN A 79 -11.36 -7.74 -11.42
CA ASN A 79 -11.41 -9.18 -11.11
C ASN A 79 -11.05 -9.49 -9.65
N LEU A 80 -10.09 -8.76 -9.05
CA LEU A 80 -9.76 -8.85 -7.62
C LEU A 80 -10.96 -8.49 -6.74
N VAL A 81 -11.64 -7.39 -7.06
CA VAL A 81 -12.82 -6.94 -6.32
C VAL A 81 -13.98 -7.94 -6.49
N ASP A 82 -14.26 -8.38 -7.72
CA ASP A 82 -15.31 -9.37 -7.99
C ASP A 82 -15.03 -10.69 -7.24
N PHE A 83 -13.78 -11.14 -7.20
CA PHE A 83 -13.37 -12.30 -6.40
C PHE A 83 -13.61 -12.09 -4.91
N THR A 84 -13.22 -10.92 -4.36
CA THR A 84 -13.43 -10.60 -2.94
C THR A 84 -14.91 -10.60 -2.58
N LEU A 85 -15.74 -9.99 -3.41
CA LEU A 85 -17.18 -9.93 -3.21
C LEU A 85 -17.84 -11.32 -3.30
N LYS A 86 -17.36 -12.16 -4.22
CA LYS A 86 -17.85 -13.56 -4.32
C LYS A 86 -17.47 -14.38 -3.09
N THR A 87 -16.29 -14.15 -2.51
CA THR A 87 -15.77 -14.93 -1.38
C THR A 87 -16.36 -14.47 -0.05
N TYR A 88 -16.45 -13.15 0.16
CA TYR A 88 -16.77 -12.57 1.48
C TYR A 88 -17.98 -11.63 1.47
N GLY A 89 -18.55 -11.31 0.32
CA GLY A 89 -19.77 -10.50 0.19
C GLY A 89 -19.57 -8.98 0.32
N THR A 90 -18.46 -8.50 0.88
CA THR A 90 -18.20 -7.09 1.13
C THR A 90 -16.71 -6.74 1.08
N ILE A 91 -16.40 -5.45 1.20
CA ILE A 91 -15.05 -4.91 1.40
C ILE A 91 -15.16 -3.77 2.41
N ASP A 92 -14.50 -3.93 3.56
CA ASP A 92 -14.46 -2.91 4.63
C ASP A 92 -13.18 -2.08 4.56
N ILE A 93 -12.06 -2.70 4.18
CA ILE A 93 -10.74 -2.09 4.19
C ILE A 93 -10.05 -2.33 2.86
N LEU A 94 -9.46 -1.28 2.30
CA LEU A 94 -8.57 -1.35 1.15
C LEU A 94 -7.20 -0.78 1.52
N ASP A 95 -6.16 -1.61 1.48
CA ASP A 95 -4.77 -1.19 1.62
C ASP A 95 -4.08 -1.17 0.24
N CYS A 96 -3.75 0.05 -0.21
CA CYS A 96 -3.06 0.33 -1.46
C CYS A 96 -1.56 0.40 -1.22
N ASN A 97 -0.92 -0.76 -1.04
CA ASN A 97 0.51 -0.86 -0.73
C ASN A 97 1.37 -1.23 -1.96
N ALA A 98 0.80 -1.80 -3.02
CA ALA A 98 1.57 -2.17 -4.22
C ALA A 98 2.35 -0.97 -4.78
N GLY A 99 3.65 -1.16 -5.00
CA GLY A 99 4.52 -0.13 -5.55
C GLY A 99 5.89 -0.67 -5.94
N ILE A 100 6.61 0.10 -6.74
CA ILE A 100 7.99 -0.14 -7.12
C ILE A 100 8.85 1.09 -6.80
N CYS A 101 10.13 0.83 -6.53
CA CYS A 101 11.18 1.83 -6.46
C CYS A 101 12.41 1.25 -7.13
N THR A 102 12.76 1.75 -8.29
CA THR A 102 14.01 1.44 -8.99
C THR A 102 14.75 2.74 -9.27
N LEU A 103 16.07 2.73 -9.08
CA LEU A 103 16.89 3.92 -9.23
C LEU A 103 17.32 4.09 -10.68
N SER A 104 17.35 5.32 -11.17
CA SER A 104 17.97 5.69 -12.44
C SER A 104 18.40 7.16 -12.40
N ASP A 105 19.47 7.49 -13.10
CA ASP A 105 19.84 8.89 -13.34
C ASP A 105 18.80 9.56 -14.24
N PHE A 106 18.36 10.75 -13.85
CA PHE A 106 17.27 11.45 -14.56
C PHE A 106 17.59 11.76 -16.02
N LEU A 107 18.85 12.12 -16.31
CA LEU A 107 19.24 12.54 -17.66
C LEU A 107 19.43 11.34 -18.62
N THR A 108 19.68 10.16 -18.08
CA THR A 108 19.94 8.94 -18.86
C THR A 108 18.83 7.90 -18.78
N SER A 109 17.82 8.12 -17.90
CA SER A 109 16.66 7.23 -17.78
C SER A 109 15.79 7.29 -19.03
N ASP A 110 15.17 6.16 -19.35
CA ASP A 110 14.22 6.05 -20.46
C ASP A 110 12.76 6.29 -20.01
N ASP A 111 11.90 6.48 -21.01
CA ASP A 111 10.46 6.63 -20.77
C ASP A 111 9.83 5.39 -20.12
N ALA A 112 10.32 4.20 -20.41
CA ALA A 112 9.79 2.96 -19.86
C ALA A 112 9.98 2.89 -18.35
N TRP A 113 11.13 3.37 -17.83
CA TRP A 113 11.38 3.47 -16.39
C TRP A 113 10.39 4.42 -15.70
N ARG A 114 10.18 5.62 -16.26
CA ARG A 114 9.17 6.58 -15.78
C ARG A 114 7.77 5.98 -15.80
N ASP A 115 7.38 5.40 -16.94
CA ASP A 115 6.03 4.91 -17.18
C ASP A 115 5.68 3.69 -16.31
N ALA A 116 6.68 2.86 -15.98
CA ALA A 116 6.51 1.77 -15.02
C ALA A 116 6.16 2.31 -13.62
N HIS A 117 6.84 3.36 -13.13
CA HIS A 117 6.54 4.00 -11.85
C HIS A 117 5.14 4.63 -11.84
N ILE A 118 4.80 5.40 -12.87
CA ILE A 118 3.47 6.01 -13.00
C ILE A 118 2.39 4.92 -13.10
N GLY A 119 2.64 3.90 -13.91
CA GLY A 119 1.71 2.79 -14.14
C GLY A 119 1.36 2.00 -12.89
N ILE A 120 2.36 1.70 -12.06
CA ILE A 120 2.17 0.90 -10.86
C ILE A 120 1.80 1.78 -9.66
N ASN A 121 2.59 2.82 -9.38
CA ASN A 121 2.45 3.57 -8.13
C ASN A 121 1.27 4.55 -8.15
N ILE A 122 0.92 5.14 -9.30
CA ILE A 122 -0.22 6.07 -9.42
C ILE A 122 -1.44 5.36 -10.00
N LYS A 123 -1.35 4.89 -11.26
CA LYS A 123 -2.50 4.26 -11.91
C LYS A 123 -2.97 3.00 -11.17
N GLY A 124 -2.03 2.26 -10.58
CA GLY A 124 -2.37 1.07 -9.77
C GLY A 124 -3.25 1.41 -8.57
N VAL A 125 -2.91 2.45 -7.81
CA VAL A 125 -3.74 2.93 -6.69
C VAL A 125 -5.09 3.43 -7.19
N TRP A 126 -5.09 4.21 -8.28
CA TRP A 126 -6.32 4.70 -8.92
C TRP A 126 -7.25 3.56 -9.33
N ASN A 127 -6.71 2.54 -10.02
CA ASN A 127 -7.49 1.40 -10.53
C ASN A 127 -8.15 0.61 -9.40
N VAL A 128 -7.40 0.28 -8.36
CA VAL A 128 -7.94 -0.53 -7.26
C VAL A 128 -8.94 0.26 -6.41
N CYS A 129 -8.70 1.55 -6.15
CA CYS A 129 -9.67 2.42 -5.50
C CYS A 129 -10.97 2.52 -6.31
N ARG A 130 -10.86 2.76 -7.64
CA ARG A 130 -12.02 2.85 -8.53
C ARG A 130 -12.83 1.55 -8.58
N ALA A 131 -12.18 0.41 -8.46
CA ALA A 131 -12.86 -0.89 -8.43
C ALA A 131 -13.55 -1.16 -7.08
N ALA A 132 -12.92 -0.85 -5.95
CA ALA A 132 -13.41 -1.20 -4.61
C ALA A 132 -14.43 -0.19 -4.04
N LEU A 133 -14.23 1.10 -4.27
CA LEU A 133 -15.05 2.18 -3.68
C LEU A 133 -16.56 2.08 -3.96
N PRO A 134 -17.04 1.63 -5.14
CA PRO A 134 -18.48 1.47 -5.35
C PRO A 134 -19.16 0.55 -4.33
N THR A 135 -18.47 -0.46 -3.82
CA THR A 135 -18.98 -1.33 -2.76
C THR A 135 -19.04 -0.59 -1.42
N MET A 136 -17.99 0.13 -1.05
CA MET A 136 -17.95 0.92 0.17
C MET A 136 -19.01 2.03 0.17
N VAL A 137 -19.23 2.69 -0.98
CA VAL A 137 -20.27 3.72 -1.15
C VAL A 137 -21.67 3.12 -0.93
N ARG A 138 -21.98 1.96 -1.53
CA ARG A 138 -23.25 1.28 -1.30
C ARG A 138 -23.48 0.93 0.17
N ASN A 139 -22.40 0.57 0.88
CA ASN A 139 -22.47 0.22 2.30
C ASN A 139 -22.43 1.43 3.23
N ASN A 140 -22.20 2.64 2.68
CA ASN A 140 -21.98 3.88 3.43
C ASN A 140 -20.92 3.71 4.54
N ALA A 141 -19.88 2.94 4.29
CA ALA A 141 -18.80 2.62 5.22
C ALA A 141 -17.57 2.12 4.47
N GLY A 142 -16.38 2.49 4.95
CA GLY A 142 -15.13 2.00 4.39
C GLY A 142 -13.90 2.68 4.96
N SER A 143 -12.75 2.04 4.80
CA SER A 143 -11.45 2.59 5.16
C SER A 143 -10.43 2.29 4.07
N VAL A 144 -9.89 3.33 3.45
CA VAL A 144 -8.81 3.21 2.46
C VAL A 144 -7.52 3.71 3.08
N VAL A 145 -6.46 2.92 2.98
CA VAL A 145 -5.11 3.30 3.39
C VAL A 145 -4.22 3.25 2.14
N ILE A 146 -3.47 4.33 1.90
CA ILE A 146 -2.57 4.45 0.77
C ILE A 146 -1.15 4.54 1.30
N ILE A 147 -0.28 3.62 0.87
CA ILE A 147 1.12 3.61 1.29
C ILE A 147 1.93 4.48 0.32
N SER A 148 2.23 5.70 0.77
CA SER A 148 3.14 6.62 0.11
C SER A 148 4.59 6.41 0.59
N SER A 149 5.32 7.47 0.87
CA SER A 149 6.68 7.48 1.39
C SER A 149 7.00 8.85 1.96
N VAL A 150 7.97 8.95 2.88
CA VAL A 150 8.61 10.24 3.21
C VAL A 150 9.34 10.81 1.98
N THR A 151 9.82 9.93 1.07
CA THR A 151 10.37 10.32 -0.23
C THR A 151 9.28 10.92 -1.11
N GLY A 152 9.49 12.14 -1.56
CA GLY A 152 8.58 12.90 -2.42
C GLY A 152 7.79 13.98 -1.71
N ASP A 153 7.36 13.78 -0.46
CA ASP A 153 6.65 14.79 0.33
C ASP A 153 7.61 15.55 1.28
N MET A 154 8.56 14.85 1.89
CA MET A 154 9.45 15.41 2.91
C MET A 154 10.92 15.40 2.50
N VAL A 155 11.37 14.35 1.79
CA VAL A 155 12.76 14.14 1.39
C VAL A 155 12.84 13.62 -0.04
N ALA A 156 14.02 13.63 -0.63
CA ALA A 156 14.34 12.98 -1.90
C ALA A 156 15.81 12.58 -1.93
N ASP A 157 16.09 11.44 -2.55
CA ASP A 157 17.46 10.97 -2.81
C ASP A 157 17.77 10.99 -4.31
N PRO A 158 19.04 11.10 -4.70
CA PRO A 158 19.44 10.98 -6.09
C PRO A 158 19.00 9.64 -6.70
N GLY A 159 18.54 9.69 -7.96
CA GLY A 159 18.05 8.52 -8.68
C GLY A 159 16.60 8.17 -8.43
N GLU A 160 15.88 8.86 -7.56
CA GLU A 160 14.50 8.56 -7.17
C GLU A 160 13.44 9.48 -7.82
N VAL A 161 13.79 10.24 -8.85
CA VAL A 161 12.87 11.28 -9.40
C VAL A 161 11.49 10.70 -9.73
N ALA A 162 11.40 9.57 -10.45
CA ALA A 162 10.11 8.98 -10.77
C ALA A 162 9.39 8.44 -9.52
N TYR A 163 10.12 7.79 -8.61
CA TYR A 163 9.55 7.29 -7.36
C TYR A 163 9.01 8.44 -6.49
N ALA A 164 9.84 9.45 -6.21
CA ALA A 164 9.49 10.63 -5.42
C ALA A 164 8.25 11.34 -6.01
N THR A 165 8.23 11.57 -7.32
CA THR A 165 7.09 12.15 -8.02
C THR A 165 5.81 11.36 -7.79
N THR A 166 5.87 10.01 -7.93
CA THR A 166 4.68 9.18 -7.74
C THR A 166 4.20 9.17 -6.29
N LYS A 167 5.12 9.18 -5.32
CA LYS A 167 4.76 9.17 -3.90
C LYS A 167 4.19 10.52 -3.44
N ALA A 168 4.74 11.65 -3.90
CA ALA A 168 4.15 12.97 -3.68
C ALA A 168 2.72 13.06 -4.27
N ALA A 169 2.51 12.53 -5.48
CA ALA A 169 1.19 12.50 -6.12
C ALA A 169 0.14 11.75 -5.29
N LEU A 170 0.53 10.65 -4.60
CA LEU A 170 -0.38 9.88 -3.75
C LEU A 170 -0.87 10.67 -2.54
N VAL A 171 -0.09 11.59 -1.99
CA VAL A 171 -0.52 12.48 -0.91
C VAL A 171 -1.63 13.42 -1.39
N GLY A 172 -1.47 14.04 -2.56
CA GLY A 172 -2.50 14.86 -3.20
C GLY A 172 -3.76 14.06 -3.53
N PHE A 173 -3.58 12.87 -4.13
CA PHE A 173 -4.69 11.94 -4.42
C PHE A 173 -5.48 11.58 -3.17
N THR A 174 -4.80 11.26 -2.08
CA THR A 174 -5.44 10.92 -0.80
C THR A 174 -6.30 12.06 -0.27
N LYS A 175 -5.79 13.30 -0.27
CA LYS A 175 -6.51 14.49 0.21
C LYS A 175 -7.79 14.73 -0.61
N ALA A 176 -7.69 14.63 -1.93
CA ALA A 176 -8.82 14.83 -2.83
C ALA A 176 -9.87 13.72 -2.66
N LEU A 177 -9.44 12.46 -2.67
CA LEU A 177 -10.33 11.31 -2.52
C LEU A 177 -11.01 11.28 -1.15
N ALA A 178 -10.29 11.63 -0.07
CA ALA A 178 -10.87 11.72 1.27
C ALA A 178 -12.03 12.72 1.33
N ARG A 179 -11.87 13.88 0.68
CA ARG A 179 -12.92 14.90 0.61
C ARG A 179 -14.14 14.43 -0.18
N GLU A 180 -13.90 13.75 -1.30
CA GLU A 180 -14.96 13.23 -2.16
C GLU A 180 -15.73 12.09 -1.51
N MET A 181 -15.06 11.22 -0.74
CA MET A 181 -15.66 10.05 -0.10
C MET A 181 -16.26 10.30 1.28
N ALA A 182 -16.00 11.46 1.88
CA ALA A 182 -16.52 11.81 3.21
C ALA A 182 -18.05 11.74 3.34
N PRO A 183 -18.88 12.17 2.33
CA PRO A 183 -20.33 12.02 2.40
C PRO A 183 -20.82 10.58 2.51
N HIS A 184 -19.97 9.60 2.15
CA HIS A 184 -20.26 8.17 2.19
C HIS A 184 -19.68 7.47 3.42
N SER A 185 -19.28 8.21 4.46
CA SER A 185 -18.66 7.66 5.67
C SER A 185 -17.41 6.80 5.38
N ILE A 186 -16.70 7.07 4.29
CA ILE A 186 -15.47 6.39 3.90
C ILE A 186 -14.30 7.28 4.27
N ARG A 187 -13.38 6.73 5.05
CA ARG A 187 -12.12 7.39 5.41
C ARG A 187 -11.03 7.01 4.43
N VAL A 188 -10.25 7.98 3.99
CA VAL A 188 -9.08 7.75 3.14
C VAL A 188 -7.87 8.40 3.79
N ASN A 189 -6.85 7.62 4.09
CA ASN A 189 -5.64 8.08 4.77
C ASN A 189 -4.39 7.67 3.99
N CYS A 190 -3.32 8.44 4.16
CA CYS A 190 -2.01 8.17 3.60
C CYS A 190 -1.02 7.89 4.72
N ILE A 191 -0.21 6.86 4.55
CA ILE A 191 0.95 6.59 5.40
C ILE A 191 2.19 6.87 4.58
N CYS A 192 3.13 7.63 5.15
CA CYS A 192 4.42 7.96 4.56
C CYS A 192 5.54 7.27 5.36
N PRO A 193 5.84 5.98 5.11
CA PRO A 193 6.90 5.29 5.82
C PRO A 193 8.26 5.91 5.52
N GLY A 194 9.14 5.92 6.52
CA GLY A 194 10.59 6.09 6.34
C GLY A 194 11.26 4.77 5.96
N ASP A 195 12.49 4.57 6.42
CA ASP A 195 13.23 3.33 6.17
C ASP A 195 12.63 2.16 6.96
N VAL A 196 11.95 1.28 6.25
CA VAL A 196 11.42 0.02 6.80
C VAL A 196 12.24 -1.14 6.25
N GLN A 197 12.75 -2.00 7.13
CA GLN A 197 13.56 -3.17 6.74
C GLN A 197 12.74 -4.16 5.91
N THR A 198 12.82 -4.01 4.59
CA THR A 198 12.10 -4.82 3.60
C THR A 198 13.05 -5.35 2.52
N PRO A 199 12.65 -6.38 1.74
CA PRO A 199 13.42 -6.81 0.57
C PRO A 199 13.67 -5.68 -0.43
N LEU A 200 12.75 -4.71 -0.56
CA LEU A 200 12.91 -3.54 -1.42
C LEU A 200 14.08 -2.67 -0.95
N VAL A 201 14.12 -2.32 0.34
CA VAL A 201 15.20 -1.49 0.93
C VAL A 201 16.53 -2.23 0.89
N LYS A 202 16.55 -3.55 1.14
CA LYS A 202 17.78 -4.36 1.01
C LYS A 202 18.33 -4.35 -0.43
N ALA A 203 17.47 -4.52 -1.42
CA ALA A 203 17.86 -4.46 -2.84
C ALA A 203 18.36 -3.05 -3.23
N TRP A 204 17.71 -2.00 -2.71
CA TRP A 204 18.12 -0.62 -2.93
C TRP A 204 19.49 -0.31 -2.27
N GLN A 205 19.72 -0.76 -1.04
CA GLN A 205 21.02 -0.61 -0.35
C GLN A 205 22.15 -1.34 -1.08
N ALA A 206 21.88 -2.54 -1.62
CA ALA A 206 22.86 -3.31 -2.38
C ALA A 206 23.26 -2.66 -3.72
N ASN A 207 22.39 -1.86 -4.31
CA ASN A 207 22.62 -1.16 -5.59
C ASN A 207 23.17 0.28 -5.41
N ARG A 208 23.28 0.78 -4.18
CA ARG A 208 23.99 2.04 -3.91
C ARG A 208 25.49 1.80 -4.10
N ALA A 209 26.11 2.55 -5.03
CA ALA A 209 27.55 2.59 -5.12
C ALA A 209 28.16 3.06 -3.78
N PRO A 210 29.32 2.53 -3.35
CA PRO A 210 29.92 2.82 -2.03
C PRO A 210 30.43 4.26 -1.83
N THR A 211 30.04 5.22 -2.67
CA THR A 211 30.68 6.54 -2.77
C THR A 211 29.92 7.71 -2.15
N THR A 212 28.84 7.46 -1.41
CA THR A 212 28.27 8.56 -0.61
C THR A 212 28.40 8.21 0.87
N PRO A 213 29.30 8.86 1.63
CA PRO A 213 29.24 8.76 3.07
C PRO A 213 27.83 9.14 3.52
N HIS A 214 27.22 8.38 4.44
CA HIS A 214 26.07 8.84 5.18
C HIS A 214 26.34 10.26 5.66
N MET A 215 25.81 11.27 4.97
CA MET A 215 25.72 12.57 5.58
C MET A 215 24.75 12.40 6.74
N PRO A 216 25.20 12.60 7.99
CA PRO A 216 24.25 12.68 9.09
C PRO A 216 23.27 13.79 8.70
N PHE A 217 22.00 13.57 8.94
CA PHE A 217 20.92 14.52 8.72
C PHE A 217 21.32 15.87 9.33
N ARG A 218 22.03 16.70 8.59
CA ARG A 218 22.17 18.10 8.90
C ARG A 218 20.83 18.72 8.56
N ARG A 219 20.03 19.02 9.56
CA ARG A 219 18.98 20.02 9.40
C ARG A 219 19.65 21.26 8.85
N LEU A 220 19.58 21.43 7.54
CA LEU A 220 19.80 22.74 6.95
C LEU A 220 18.66 23.58 7.51
N PRO A 221 18.93 24.73 8.15
CA PRO A 221 17.89 25.69 8.44
C PRO A 221 17.36 26.16 7.08
N MET A 222 16.28 25.53 6.61
CA MET A 222 15.54 26.08 5.48
C MET A 222 14.80 27.29 6.05
N PRO A 223 15.05 28.50 5.53
CA PRO A 223 14.18 29.62 5.83
C PRO A 223 12.78 29.22 5.38
N CYS A 224 11.81 29.40 6.27
CA CYS A 224 10.43 29.20 5.95
C CYS A 224 10.06 30.09 4.75
N PRO A 225 9.52 29.57 3.61
CA PRO A 225 9.15 30.41 2.47
C PRO A 225 8.09 31.49 2.79
N TRP A 226 7.57 31.48 4.00
CA TRP A 226 6.49 32.35 4.47
C TRP A 226 6.99 33.42 5.47
N ASP A 227 8.32 33.51 5.70
CA ASP A 227 8.92 34.54 6.58
C ASP A 227 9.36 35.81 5.79
N ALA A 228 8.75 36.09 4.62
CA ALA A 228 8.97 37.29 3.82
C ALA A 228 7.69 38.12 3.71
#